data_1252c86ed125f85d987569a5f33bc8fe
#
_entry.id   1252c86ed125f85d987569a5f33bc8fe
#
_cell.length_a   1.000
_cell.length_b   1.000
_cell.length_c   1.000
_cell.angle_alpha   90.00
_cell.angle_beta   90.00
_cell.angle_gamma   90.00
#
_symmetry.space_group_name_H-M   'P 1'
#
loop_
_entity.id
_entity.type
_entity.pdbx_description
1 polymer ?
#
loop_
_entity_poly.entity_id
_entity_poly.type
_entity_poly.pdbx_seq_one_letter_code
_entity_poly.pdbx_strand_id
1 'polypeptide(L)'
;MKKKIKQDCESKAFIRVAEKIKKQFPRLPIIITADGLYVSQKVIQTCTDNSWNYIIRYKKGSASSIAKEYQSLPEKEKIGSEIEYQNQIMFQNTDVNLIYYTEKKIKPDGKEQTTEFAWITDITITKNNARKIVNAGRNRWKIENQGFNRQKHWQGNIEHACSWNEQAQKNHYLMEQIADFIKQLYEYFYLAKNEIKKLQKNISPELLASFGRQPTKPEDIKVELHSAVLN
;
A
#
# COMPACT_ATOMS: atom_id res chain seq x y z
N MET A 1 -28.74 -27.19 -10.77
CA MET A 1 -28.37 -26.43 -9.58
C MET A 1 -27.04 -25.71 -9.84
N LYS A 2 -27.03 -24.37 -9.99
CA LYS A 2 -25.80 -23.59 -10.10
C LYS A 2 -25.14 -23.59 -8.73
N LYS A 3 -23.96 -24.22 -8.56
CA LYS A 3 -23.14 -24.08 -7.36
C LYS A 3 -22.91 -22.58 -7.15
N LYS A 4 -23.44 -22.00 -6.06
CA LYS A 4 -23.03 -20.68 -5.61
C LYS A 4 -21.52 -20.73 -5.39
N ILE A 5 -20.76 -20.09 -6.25
CA ILE A 5 -19.32 -19.88 -6.05
C ILE A 5 -19.22 -19.05 -4.76
N LYS A 6 -18.74 -19.67 -3.71
CA LYS A 6 -18.52 -19.00 -2.44
C LYS A 6 -17.48 -17.92 -2.70
N GLN A 7 -17.86 -16.66 -2.49
CA GLN A 7 -16.95 -15.52 -2.65
C GLN A 7 -15.68 -15.79 -1.83
N ASP A 8 -14.53 -15.69 -2.45
CA ASP A 8 -13.24 -15.91 -1.80
C ASP A 8 -12.99 -14.80 -0.77
N CYS A 9 -12.43 -15.13 0.39
CA CYS A 9 -12.12 -14.11 1.36
C CYS A 9 -10.66 -13.65 1.23
N GLU A 10 -10.43 -12.36 1.47
CA GLU A 10 -9.13 -11.70 1.32
C GLU A 10 -7.99 -12.42 2.06
N SER A 11 -8.24 -12.90 3.29
CA SER A 11 -7.24 -13.63 4.07
C SER A 11 -6.80 -14.94 3.41
N LYS A 12 -7.73 -15.66 2.74
CA LYS A 12 -7.39 -16.88 1.98
C LYS A 12 -6.62 -16.54 0.70
N ALA A 13 -7.03 -15.47 0.02
CA ALA A 13 -6.33 -14.97 -1.15
C ALA A 13 -4.89 -14.56 -0.80
N PHE A 14 -4.69 -13.88 0.35
CA PHE A 14 -3.37 -13.51 0.86
C PHE A 14 -2.45 -14.72 1.00
N ILE A 15 -2.89 -15.81 1.64
CA ILE A 15 -2.06 -17.01 1.85
C ILE A 15 -1.58 -17.57 0.50
N ARG A 16 -2.48 -17.69 -0.50
CA ARG A 16 -2.10 -18.17 -1.84
C ARG A 16 -1.12 -17.25 -2.57
N VAL A 17 -1.27 -15.94 -2.38
CA VAL A 17 -0.34 -14.95 -2.95
C VAL A 17 1.01 -15.02 -2.23
N ALA A 18 1.02 -15.16 -0.90
CA ALA A 18 2.23 -15.32 -0.10
C ALA A 18 3.07 -16.53 -0.56
N GLU A 19 2.44 -17.68 -0.78
CA GLU A 19 3.11 -18.88 -1.31
C GLU A 19 3.78 -18.62 -2.68
N LYS A 20 3.06 -17.93 -3.59
CA LYS A 20 3.60 -17.58 -4.92
C LYS A 20 4.77 -16.61 -4.81
N ILE A 21 4.67 -15.58 -3.98
CA ILE A 21 5.74 -14.60 -3.76
C ILE A 21 6.96 -15.28 -3.16
N LYS A 22 6.78 -16.14 -2.14
CA LYS A 22 7.89 -16.85 -1.51
C LYS A 22 8.61 -17.79 -2.48
N LYS A 23 7.84 -18.48 -3.33
CA LYS A 23 8.41 -19.34 -4.38
C LYS A 23 9.24 -18.56 -5.39
N GLN A 24 8.73 -17.39 -5.81
CA GLN A 24 9.39 -16.55 -6.81
C GLN A 24 10.58 -15.77 -6.24
N PHE A 25 10.48 -15.35 -4.97
CA PHE A 25 11.47 -14.50 -4.29
C PHE A 25 11.84 -15.10 -2.92
N PRO A 26 12.52 -16.24 -2.87
CA PRO A 26 12.73 -17.01 -1.63
C PRO A 26 13.55 -16.27 -0.56
N ARG A 27 14.41 -15.34 -0.96
CA ARG A 27 15.34 -14.61 -0.07
C ARG A 27 15.00 -13.14 0.11
N LEU A 28 13.95 -12.65 -0.54
CA LEU A 28 13.59 -11.23 -0.47
C LEU A 28 13.09 -10.89 0.95
N PRO A 29 13.70 -9.93 1.65
CA PRO A 29 13.15 -9.43 2.91
C PRO A 29 11.89 -8.61 2.62
N ILE A 30 10.77 -9.02 3.22
CA ILE A 30 9.45 -8.42 2.97
C ILE A 30 8.86 -7.93 4.29
N ILE A 31 8.24 -6.75 4.25
CA ILE A 31 7.37 -6.25 5.31
C ILE A 31 5.97 -6.14 4.72
N ILE A 32 5.02 -6.91 5.25
CA ILE A 32 3.62 -6.88 4.84
C ILE A 32 2.91 -5.72 5.54
N THR A 33 2.36 -4.79 4.76
CA THR A 33 1.46 -3.76 5.32
C THR A 33 0.03 -4.07 4.91
N ALA A 34 -0.87 -4.20 5.90
CA ALA A 34 -2.25 -4.60 5.65
C ALA A 34 -3.25 -3.82 6.52
N ASP A 35 -4.54 -3.91 6.18
CA ASP A 35 -5.60 -3.31 6.98
C ASP A 35 -6.08 -4.23 8.12
N GLY A 36 -7.05 -3.76 8.90
CA GLY A 36 -7.53 -4.48 10.10
C GLY A 36 -8.25 -5.81 9.82
N LEU A 37 -8.63 -6.10 8.57
CA LEU A 37 -9.23 -7.39 8.19
C LEU A 37 -8.20 -8.53 8.20
N TYR A 38 -6.93 -8.18 8.10
CA TYR A 38 -5.81 -9.12 8.12
C TYR A 38 -5.30 -9.45 9.54
N VAL A 39 -5.89 -8.87 10.60
CA VAL A 39 -5.56 -9.22 11.98
C VAL A 39 -6.11 -10.60 12.30
N SER A 40 -5.34 -11.62 11.99
CA SER A 40 -5.68 -13.02 12.25
C SER A 40 -4.43 -13.86 12.46
N GLN A 41 -4.57 -14.91 13.29
CA GLN A 41 -3.47 -15.83 13.55
C GLN A 41 -2.90 -16.45 12.27
N LYS A 42 -3.76 -16.78 11.30
CA LYS A 42 -3.31 -17.36 10.02
C LYS A 42 -2.42 -16.43 9.22
N VAL A 43 -2.75 -15.15 9.16
CA VAL A 43 -1.94 -14.14 8.44
C VAL A 43 -0.61 -13.94 9.15
N ILE A 44 -0.63 -13.79 10.48
CA ILE A 44 0.59 -13.64 11.30
C ILE A 44 1.48 -14.88 11.13
N GLN A 45 0.92 -16.08 11.26
CA GLN A 45 1.66 -17.33 11.08
C GLN A 45 2.27 -17.42 9.66
N THR A 46 1.51 -17.04 8.62
CA THR A 46 2.03 -17.03 7.24
C THR A 46 3.23 -16.08 7.10
N CYS A 47 3.19 -14.91 7.75
CA CYS A 47 4.35 -14.02 7.76
C CYS A 47 5.54 -14.64 8.49
N THR A 48 5.33 -15.21 9.67
CA THR A 48 6.36 -15.88 10.48
C THR A 48 7.01 -17.05 9.72
N ASP A 49 6.22 -17.93 9.12
CA ASP A 49 6.69 -19.11 8.36
C ASP A 49 7.55 -18.71 7.16
N ASN A 50 7.26 -17.55 6.57
CA ASN A 50 8.03 -17.00 5.45
C ASN A 50 9.21 -16.13 5.87
N SER A 51 9.43 -15.92 7.17
CA SER A 51 10.42 -14.97 7.72
C SER A 51 10.18 -13.53 7.20
N TRP A 52 8.92 -13.12 7.13
CA TRP A 52 8.48 -11.79 6.76
C TRP A 52 8.02 -11.03 7.98
N ASN A 53 8.34 -9.75 8.03
CA ASN A 53 7.77 -8.86 9.03
C ASN A 53 6.39 -8.36 8.58
N TYR A 54 5.60 -7.86 9.54
CA TYR A 54 4.30 -7.27 9.23
C TYR A 54 4.04 -6.00 10.03
N ILE A 55 3.23 -5.10 9.47
CA ILE A 55 2.64 -3.91 10.10
C ILE A 55 1.19 -3.86 9.69
N ILE A 56 0.29 -4.36 10.53
CA ILE A 56 -1.13 -4.50 10.22
C ILE A 56 -1.93 -3.45 10.99
N ARG A 57 -2.79 -2.74 10.28
CA ARG A 57 -3.69 -1.76 10.91
C ARG A 57 -4.53 -2.43 12.00
N TYR A 58 -4.48 -1.86 13.20
CA TYR A 58 -5.28 -2.31 14.31
C TYR A 58 -6.47 -1.37 14.55
N LYS A 59 -7.65 -1.95 14.82
CA LYS A 59 -8.85 -1.24 15.29
C LYS A 59 -9.34 -1.94 16.54
N LYS A 60 -9.81 -1.20 17.54
CA LYS A 60 -10.24 -1.74 18.84
C LYS A 60 -11.24 -2.90 18.73
N GLY A 61 -12.01 -3.00 17.65
CA GLY A 61 -12.95 -4.09 17.38
C GLY A 61 -12.38 -5.31 16.65
N SER A 62 -11.18 -5.23 16.06
CA SER A 62 -10.63 -6.32 15.24
C SER A 62 -10.00 -7.45 16.05
N ALA A 63 -9.54 -7.20 17.26
CA ALA A 63 -8.97 -8.19 18.17
C ALA A 63 -9.15 -7.73 19.63
N SER A 64 -10.28 -8.13 20.26
CA SER A 64 -10.64 -7.71 21.62
C SER A 64 -9.65 -8.18 22.70
N SER A 65 -8.94 -9.30 22.48
CA SER A 65 -7.89 -9.80 23.37
C SER A 65 -6.72 -8.83 23.50
N ILE A 66 -6.22 -8.29 22.38
CA ILE A 66 -5.16 -7.28 22.37
C ILE A 66 -5.59 -6.03 23.14
N ALA A 67 -6.84 -5.56 22.94
CA ALA A 67 -7.36 -4.39 23.65
C ALA A 67 -7.41 -4.60 25.16
N LYS A 68 -7.89 -5.77 25.60
CA LYS A 68 -8.01 -6.11 27.02
C LYS A 68 -6.65 -6.18 27.69
N GLU A 69 -5.70 -6.86 27.08
CA GLU A 69 -4.35 -6.99 27.62
C GLU A 69 -3.64 -5.65 27.66
N TYR A 70 -3.71 -4.87 26.59
CA TYR A 70 -3.15 -3.53 26.55
C TYR A 70 -3.74 -2.61 27.64
N GLN A 71 -5.04 -2.70 27.92
CA GLN A 71 -5.68 -1.90 28.96
C GLN A 71 -5.26 -2.33 30.38
N SER A 72 -4.95 -3.61 30.59
CA SER A 72 -4.52 -4.14 31.90
C SER A 72 -3.11 -3.74 32.29
N LEU A 73 -2.29 -3.29 31.35
CA LEU A 73 -0.91 -2.89 31.60
C LEU A 73 -0.86 -1.53 32.32
N PRO A 74 -0.14 -1.45 33.46
CA PRO A 74 -0.11 -0.24 34.29
C PRO A 74 0.65 0.91 33.64
N GLU A 75 1.71 0.62 32.92
CA GLU A 75 2.56 1.61 32.23
C GLU A 75 2.73 1.23 30.78
N LYS A 76 2.77 2.25 29.91
CA LYS A 76 2.97 2.14 28.48
C LYS A 76 4.10 3.06 28.08
N GLU A 77 4.92 2.60 27.16
CA GLU A 77 6.02 3.41 26.67
C GLU A 77 5.53 4.53 25.75
N LYS A 78 6.06 5.74 25.95
CA LYS A 78 5.68 6.93 25.19
C LYS A 78 6.87 7.59 24.53
N ILE A 79 6.63 8.14 23.35
CA ILE A 79 7.58 8.97 22.61
C ILE A 79 6.87 10.28 22.26
N GLY A 80 7.22 11.33 23.01
CA GLY A 80 6.49 12.58 22.92
C GLY A 80 5.01 12.41 23.32
N SER A 81 4.15 13.29 22.79
CA SER A 81 2.69 13.23 23.00
C SER A 81 1.95 12.45 21.92
N GLU A 82 2.65 11.97 20.89
CA GLU A 82 2.03 11.44 19.67
C GLU A 82 2.08 9.93 19.59
N ILE A 83 3.11 9.28 20.15
CA ILE A 83 3.32 7.83 20.01
C ILE A 83 3.27 7.19 21.40
N GLU A 84 2.47 6.14 21.49
CA GLU A 84 2.39 5.24 22.63
C GLU A 84 2.52 3.81 22.12
N TYR A 85 3.32 2.97 22.78
CA TYR A 85 3.51 1.61 22.34
C TYR A 85 3.72 0.63 23.48
N GLN A 86 3.51 -0.62 23.18
CA GLN A 86 3.76 -1.75 24.08
C GLN A 86 4.27 -2.93 23.26
N ASN A 87 5.37 -3.51 23.72
CA ASN A 87 5.90 -4.76 23.17
C ASN A 87 5.32 -5.97 23.91
N GLN A 88 5.35 -7.13 23.26
CA GLN A 88 5.01 -8.44 23.85
C GLN A 88 3.59 -8.52 24.41
N ILE A 89 2.60 -8.08 23.62
CA ILE A 89 1.19 -8.28 23.94
C ILE A 89 0.77 -9.65 23.42
N MET A 90 0.16 -10.47 24.27
CA MET A 90 -0.34 -11.77 23.89
C MET A 90 -1.52 -11.67 22.92
N PHE A 91 -1.38 -12.24 21.74
CA PHE A 91 -2.47 -12.39 20.79
C PHE A 91 -2.61 -13.86 20.40
N GLN A 92 -3.63 -14.52 20.98
CA GLN A 92 -3.80 -15.96 20.85
C GLN A 92 -2.54 -16.70 21.38
N ASN A 93 -1.75 -17.32 20.52
CA ASN A 93 -0.54 -18.05 20.91
C ASN A 93 0.74 -17.36 20.40
N THR A 94 0.69 -16.07 20.12
CA THR A 94 1.81 -15.33 19.54
C THR A 94 1.91 -13.94 20.17
N ASP A 95 3.12 -13.51 20.52
CA ASP A 95 3.34 -12.15 20.97
C ASP A 95 3.35 -11.19 19.79
N VAL A 96 2.68 -10.06 19.95
CA VAL A 96 2.66 -8.96 19.00
C VAL A 96 3.03 -7.66 19.70
N ASN A 97 3.59 -6.72 18.96
CA ASN A 97 3.87 -5.39 19.46
C ASN A 97 2.80 -4.43 18.93
N LEU A 98 2.30 -3.56 19.79
CA LEU A 98 1.23 -2.60 19.47
C LEU A 98 1.77 -1.18 19.55
N ILE A 99 1.48 -0.37 18.54
CA ILE A 99 1.83 1.04 18.49
C ILE A 99 0.60 1.88 18.17
N TYR A 100 0.39 2.91 18.93
CA TYR A 100 -0.60 3.98 18.71
C TYR A 100 0.11 5.24 18.23
N TYR A 101 -0.55 5.95 17.34
CA TYR A 101 -0.11 7.26 16.86
C TYR A 101 -1.29 8.21 16.81
N THR A 102 -1.15 9.34 17.49
CA THR A 102 -2.15 10.40 17.53
C THR A 102 -1.72 11.55 16.63
N GLU A 103 -2.48 11.80 15.59
CA GLU A 103 -2.28 12.92 14.68
C GLU A 103 -3.23 14.06 15.02
N LYS A 104 -2.68 15.25 15.20
CA LYS A 104 -3.43 16.49 15.40
C LYS A 104 -3.33 17.36 14.16
N LYS A 105 -4.45 17.74 13.59
CA LYS A 105 -4.54 18.63 12.43
C LYS A 105 -5.49 19.79 12.71
N ILE A 106 -5.09 20.98 12.32
CA ILE A 106 -5.97 22.15 12.33
C ILE A 106 -6.74 22.17 11.00
N LYS A 107 -8.06 22.14 11.07
CA LYS A 107 -8.92 22.26 9.90
C LYS A 107 -8.92 23.70 9.37
N PRO A 108 -9.37 23.93 8.12
CA PRO A 108 -9.52 25.29 7.58
C PRO A 108 -10.46 26.20 8.39
N ASP A 109 -11.37 25.62 9.17
CA ASP A 109 -12.28 26.31 10.09
C ASP A 109 -11.64 26.63 11.47
N GLY A 110 -10.34 26.37 11.62
CA GLY A 110 -9.58 26.63 12.86
C GLY A 110 -9.77 25.55 13.94
N LYS A 111 -10.61 24.55 13.75
CA LYS A 111 -10.84 23.49 14.74
C LYS A 111 -9.74 22.43 14.69
N GLU A 112 -9.28 22.03 15.87
CA GLU A 112 -8.33 20.91 15.99
C GLU A 112 -9.10 19.58 15.78
N GLN A 113 -8.58 18.78 14.85
CA GLN A 113 -9.02 17.41 14.64
C GLN A 113 -7.95 16.45 15.11
N THR A 114 -8.28 15.62 16.08
CA THR A 114 -7.42 14.54 16.56
C THR A 114 -7.83 13.22 15.91
N THR A 115 -6.87 12.51 15.33
CA THR A 115 -7.10 11.20 14.71
C THR A 115 -6.13 10.18 15.29
N GLU A 116 -6.66 9.08 15.82
CA GLU A 116 -5.86 8.00 16.38
C GLU A 116 -5.66 6.88 15.35
N PHE A 117 -4.43 6.43 15.24
CA PHE A 117 -4.03 5.30 14.42
C PHE A 117 -3.35 4.26 15.30
N ALA A 118 -3.56 2.97 14.99
CA ALA A 118 -2.85 1.91 15.68
C ALA A 118 -2.45 0.79 14.71
N TRP A 119 -1.35 0.11 14.99
CA TRP A 119 -0.86 -1.04 14.23
C TRP A 119 -0.30 -2.09 15.17
N ILE A 120 -0.44 -3.36 14.78
CA ILE A 120 0.30 -4.47 15.34
C ILE A 120 1.45 -4.85 14.42
N THR A 121 2.55 -5.31 15.00
CA THR A 121 3.76 -5.70 14.29
C THR A 121 4.53 -6.77 15.08
N ASP A 122 5.33 -7.57 14.40
CA ASP A 122 6.33 -8.46 15.01
C ASP A 122 7.65 -7.73 15.32
N ILE A 123 7.86 -6.57 14.70
CA ILE A 123 9.07 -5.77 14.90
C ILE A 123 9.08 -5.19 16.31
N THR A 124 10.09 -5.50 17.12
CA THR A 124 10.27 -4.88 18.44
C THR A 124 10.32 -3.37 18.29
N ILE A 125 9.42 -2.66 18.97
CA ILE A 125 9.29 -1.22 18.91
C ILE A 125 10.29 -0.59 19.86
N THR A 126 11.01 0.38 19.37
CA THR A 126 12.00 1.18 20.13
C THR A 126 11.83 2.65 19.82
N LYS A 127 12.42 3.52 20.63
CA LYS A 127 12.43 4.98 20.38
C LYS A 127 12.99 5.33 19.00
N ASN A 128 13.94 4.54 18.49
CA ASN A 128 14.62 4.80 17.21
C ASN A 128 13.83 4.37 15.98
N ASN A 129 12.96 3.35 16.09
CA ASN A 129 12.22 2.81 14.95
C ASN A 129 10.71 3.11 14.96
N ALA A 130 10.14 3.53 16.08
CA ALA A 130 8.70 3.76 16.22
C ALA A 130 8.11 4.68 15.12
N ARG A 131 8.77 5.81 14.83
CA ARG A 131 8.33 6.72 13.76
C ARG A 131 8.39 6.06 12.37
N LYS A 132 9.38 5.20 12.12
CA LYS A 132 9.49 4.46 10.85
C LYS A 132 8.35 3.45 10.70
N ILE A 133 7.98 2.76 11.80
CA ILE A 133 6.85 1.82 11.83
C ILE A 133 5.53 2.56 11.56
N VAL A 134 5.29 3.70 12.22
CA VAL A 134 4.12 4.55 11.97
C VAL A 134 4.05 4.97 10.50
N ASN A 135 5.15 5.47 9.95
CA ASN A 135 5.21 5.91 8.55
C ASN A 135 4.95 4.75 7.57
N ALA A 136 5.52 3.57 7.83
CA ALA A 136 5.28 2.37 7.01
C ALA A 136 3.80 1.94 7.07
N GLY A 137 3.20 1.92 8.27
CA GLY A 137 1.78 1.61 8.43
C GLY A 137 0.86 2.61 7.72
N ARG A 138 1.23 3.90 7.71
CA ARG A 138 0.50 4.93 6.97
C ARG A 138 0.67 4.83 5.46
N ASN A 139 1.79 4.31 4.98
CA ASN A 139 2.04 4.17 3.53
C ASN A 139 1.05 3.22 2.85
N ARG A 140 0.43 2.27 3.57
CA ARG A 140 -0.64 1.42 3.02
C ARG A 140 -1.76 2.26 2.36
N TRP A 141 -2.13 3.37 2.99
CA TRP A 141 -3.18 4.25 2.46
C TRP A 141 -2.86 4.86 1.09
N LYS A 142 -1.57 4.97 0.73
CA LYS A 142 -1.14 5.43 -0.59
C LYS A 142 -1.57 4.48 -1.70
N ILE A 143 -1.65 3.18 -1.44
CA ILE A 143 -2.12 2.20 -2.44
C ILE A 143 -3.53 2.52 -2.89
N GLU A 144 -4.43 2.85 -1.95
CA GLU A 144 -5.81 3.22 -2.27
C GLU A 144 -5.89 4.57 -2.97
N ASN A 145 -5.22 5.59 -2.42
CA ASN A 145 -5.39 6.97 -2.87
C ASN A 145 -4.51 7.36 -4.06
N GLN A 146 -3.30 6.82 -4.15
CA GLN A 146 -2.38 7.10 -5.25
C GLN A 146 -2.35 5.99 -6.30
N GLY A 147 -2.69 4.76 -5.93
CA GLY A 147 -2.84 3.63 -6.84
C GLY A 147 -4.27 3.51 -7.38
N PHE A 148 -5.12 2.81 -6.67
CA PHE A 148 -6.47 2.46 -7.17
C PHE A 148 -7.35 3.66 -7.48
N ASN A 149 -7.34 4.68 -6.64
CA ASN A 149 -8.16 5.87 -6.84
C ASN A 149 -7.74 6.64 -8.11
N ARG A 150 -6.44 6.65 -8.40
CA ARG A 150 -5.88 7.21 -9.64
C ARG A 150 -6.38 6.43 -10.86
N GLN A 151 -6.32 5.11 -10.82
CA GLN A 151 -6.76 4.24 -11.91
C GLN A 151 -8.29 4.31 -12.12
N LYS A 152 -9.06 4.43 -11.04
CA LYS A 152 -10.52 4.53 -11.11
C LYS A 152 -11.01 5.85 -11.69
N HIS A 153 -10.47 6.96 -11.21
CA HIS A 153 -11.06 8.27 -11.45
C HIS A 153 -10.26 9.17 -12.41
N TRP A 154 -8.96 8.91 -12.57
CA TRP A 154 -8.12 9.87 -13.30
C TRP A 154 -7.47 9.29 -14.56
N GLN A 155 -7.46 7.99 -14.75
CA GLN A 155 -6.70 7.40 -15.85
C GLN A 155 -7.44 6.36 -16.67
N GLY A 156 -7.91 5.29 -16.06
CA GLY A 156 -8.35 4.12 -16.81
C GLY A 156 -9.83 3.81 -16.66
N ASN A 157 -10.51 4.42 -15.68
CA ASN A 157 -11.89 4.01 -15.34
C ASN A 157 -12.03 2.49 -15.18
N ILE A 158 -11.07 1.88 -14.46
CA ILE A 158 -10.91 0.41 -14.34
C ILE A 158 -12.15 -0.31 -13.79
N GLU A 159 -13.13 0.42 -13.28
CA GLU A 159 -14.43 -0.12 -12.86
C GLU A 159 -15.37 -0.39 -14.06
N HIS A 160 -15.05 0.16 -15.23
CA HIS A 160 -15.85 -0.07 -16.44
C HIS A 160 -15.40 -1.37 -17.13
N ALA A 161 -16.32 -2.31 -17.23
CA ALA A 161 -16.08 -3.55 -17.97
C ALA A 161 -16.05 -3.26 -19.48
N CYS A 162 -14.87 -3.33 -20.10
CA CYS A 162 -14.70 -3.12 -21.54
C CYS A 162 -15.21 -4.29 -22.40
N SER A 163 -15.35 -5.48 -21.82
CA SER A 163 -15.75 -6.71 -22.50
C SER A 163 -16.26 -7.75 -21.50
N TRP A 164 -17.11 -8.67 -21.97
CA TRP A 164 -17.50 -9.87 -21.23
C TRP A 164 -16.50 -11.02 -21.40
N ASN A 165 -15.53 -10.89 -22.30
CA ASN A 165 -14.48 -11.88 -22.50
C ASN A 165 -13.37 -11.67 -21.46
N GLU A 166 -13.08 -12.70 -20.67
CA GLU A 166 -12.10 -12.64 -19.58
C GLU A 166 -10.68 -12.29 -20.06
N GLN A 167 -10.26 -12.81 -21.21
CA GLN A 167 -8.95 -12.51 -21.77
C GLN A 167 -8.87 -11.05 -22.26
N ALA A 168 -9.94 -10.55 -22.87
CA ALA A 168 -10.02 -9.15 -23.30
C ALA A 168 -9.97 -8.20 -22.11
N GLN A 169 -10.66 -8.51 -21.01
CA GLN A 169 -10.58 -7.72 -19.75
C GLN A 169 -9.17 -7.70 -19.19
N LYS A 170 -8.49 -8.85 -19.15
CA LYS A 170 -7.08 -8.92 -18.67
C LYS A 170 -6.16 -8.10 -19.56
N ASN A 171 -6.29 -8.21 -20.87
CA ASN A 171 -5.47 -7.44 -21.81
C ASN A 171 -5.71 -5.94 -21.67
N HIS A 172 -6.96 -5.52 -21.55
CA HIS A 172 -7.32 -4.12 -21.33
C HIS A 172 -6.68 -3.58 -20.05
N TYR A 173 -6.83 -4.31 -18.94
CA TYR A 173 -6.21 -3.91 -17.66
C TYR A 173 -4.69 -3.81 -17.76
N LEU A 174 -4.02 -4.74 -18.45
CA LEU A 174 -2.57 -4.68 -18.65
C LEU A 174 -2.15 -3.47 -19.50
N MET A 175 -2.93 -3.13 -20.54
CA MET A 175 -2.68 -1.93 -21.34
C MET A 175 -2.84 -0.65 -20.51
N GLU A 176 -3.83 -0.58 -19.64
CA GLU A 176 -4.01 0.53 -18.70
C GLU A 176 -2.83 0.66 -17.73
N GLN A 177 -2.31 -0.47 -17.22
CA GLN A 177 -1.11 -0.45 -16.36
C GLN A 177 0.13 0.07 -17.12
N ILE A 178 0.30 -0.31 -18.38
CA ILE A 178 1.40 0.17 -19.23
C ILE A 178 1.24 1.69 -19.48
N ALA A 179 0.04 2.14 -19.81
CA ALA A 179 -0.24 3.56 -20.02
C ALA A 179 0.00 4.39 -18.75
N ASP A 180 -0.41 3.88 -17.58
CA ASP A 180 -0.15 4.54 -16.30
C ASP A 180 1.34 4.60 -15.99
N PHE A 181 2.09 3.54 -16.27
CA PHE A 181 3.54 3.50 -16.10
C PHE A 181 4.24 4.54 -16.99
N ILE A 182 3.90 4.61 -18.27
CA ILE A 182 4.44 5.62 -19.21
C ILE A 182 4.16 7.04 -18.69
N LYS A 183 2.93 7.28 -18.21
CA LYS A 183 2.57 8.57 -17.63
C LYS A 183 3.39 8.90 -16.39
N GLN A 184 3.62 7.94 -15.49
CA GLN A 184 4.46 8.14 -14.31
C GLN A 184 5.93 8.44 -14.69
N LEU A 185 6.47 7.77 -15.71
CA LEU A 185 7.79 8.08 -16.23
C LEU A 185 7.86 9.52 -16.76
N TYR A 186 6.86 9.94 -17.52
CA TYR A 186 6.78 11.32 -18.02
C TYR A 186 6.68 12.34 -16.87
N GLU A 187 5.86 12.08 -15.87
CA GLU A 187 5.73 12.92 -14.68
C GLU A 187 7.07 13.04 -13.93
N TYR A 188 7.75 11.93 -13.72
CA TYR A 188 8.99 11.89 -12.95
C TYR A 188 10.20 12.44 -13.72
N PHE A 189 10.42 11.96 -14.94
CA PHE A 189 11.64 12.30 -15.71
C PHE A 189 11.52 13.60 -16.49
N TYR A 190 10.32 13.98 -16.90
CA TYR A 190 10.15 15.19 -17.69
C TYR A 190 9.56 16.35 -16.87
N LEU A 191 8.38 16.17 -16.28
CA LEU A 191 7.72 17.27 -15.57
C LEU A 191 8.47 17.66 -14.30
N ALA A 192 8.82 16.69 -13.44
CA ALA A 192 9.51 16.98 -12.19
C ALA A 192 10.93 17.51 -12.43
N LYS A 193 11.69 16.93 -13.37
CA LYS A 193 13.05 17.38 -13.70
C LYS A 193 13.07 18.80 -14.28
N ASN A 194 12.05 19.21 -15.00
CA ASN A 194 11.94 20.56 -15.58
C ASN A 194 11.07 21.50 -14.70
N GLU A 195 10.72 21.10 -13.47
CA GLU A 195 9.90 21.87 -12.53
C GLU A 195 8.52 22.30 -13.09
N ILE A 196 8.00 21.57 -14.06
CA ILE A 196 6.73 21.88 -14.72
C ILE A 196 5.58 21.34 -13.86
N LYS A 197 4.76 22.26 -13.32
CA LYS A 197 3.56 21.90 -12.56
C LYS A 197 2.37 21.76 -13.49
N LYS A 198 1.81 20.54 -13.60
CA LYS A 198 0.59 20.26 -14.37
C LYS A 198 -0.47 19.57 -13.51
N LEU A 199 -1.72 19.85 -13.80
CA LEU A 199 -2.84 19.14 -13.20
C LEU A 199 -2.90 17.73 -13.79
N GLN A 200 -3.06 16.72 -12.93
CA GLN A 200 -3.11 15.30 -13.31
C GLN A 200 -4.08 15.00 -14.47
N LYS A 201 -5.25 15.67 -14.47
CA LYS A 201 -6.27 15.51 -15.50
C LYS A 201 -5.83 15.95 -16.90
N ASN A 202 -4.82 16.83 -16.99
CA ASN A 202 -4.36 17.39 -18.27
C ASN A 202 -3.22 16.59 -18.90
N ILE A 203 -2.51 15.75 -18.12
CA ILE A 203 -1.32 15.06 -18.58
C ILE A 203 -1.64 14.05 -19.69
N SER A 204 -2.66 13.21 -19.51
CA SER A 204 -3.02 12.20 -20.51
C SER A 204 -3.51 12.78 -21.83
N PRO A 205 -4.41 13.80 -21.85
CA PRO A 205 -4.80 14.45 -23.08
C PRO A 205 -3.64 15.12 -23.83
N GLU A 206 -2.70 15.73 -23.11
CA GLU A 206 -1.53 16.36 -23.72
C GLU A 206 -0.55 15.35 -24.31
N LEU A 207 -0.32 14.23 -23.63
CA LEU A 207 0.49 13.13 -24.18
C LEU A 207 -0.13 12.56 -25.46
N LEU A 208 -1.44 12.29 -25.46
CA LEU A 208 -2.16 11.84 -26.65
C LEU A 208 -2.08 12.83 -27.81
N ALA A 209 -2.24 14.13 -27.51
CA ALA A 209 -2.10 15.16 -28.51
C ALA A 209 -0.67 15.26 -29.08
N SER A 210 0.34 15.03 -28.24
CA SER A 210 1.75 15.02 -28.70
C SER A 210 2.05 13.82 -29.61
N PHE A 211 1.56 12.64 -29.32
CA PHE A 211 1.71 11.46 -30.18
C PHE A 211 1.02 11.63 -31.54
N GLY A 212 -0.09 12.36 -31.61
CA GLY A 212 -0.77 12.66 -32.85
C GLY A 212 -0.09 13.72 -33.71
N ARG A 213 0.71 14.62 -33.10
CA ARG A 213 1.38 15.74 -33.79
C ARG A 213 2.77 15.40 -34.37
N GLN A 214 3.45 14.44 -33.78
CA GLN A 214 4.79 13.99 -34.22
C GLN A 214 4.80 12.48 -34.36
N PRO A 215 4.50 11.94 -35.56
CA PRO A 215 4.76 10.56 -35.83
C PRO A 215 6.27 10.34 -35.72
N THR A 216 6.73 9.70 -34.64
CA THR A 216 8.13 9.30 -34.46
C THR A 216 8.47 8.27 -35.53
N LYS A 217 9.44 8.60 -36.38
CA LYS A 217 10.04 7.62 -37.26
C LYS A 217 10.98 6.72 -36.46
N PRO A 218 11.17 5.44 -36.84
CA PRO A 218 12.10 4.54 -36.15
C PRO A 218 13.50 5.12 -35.98
N GLU A 219 13.95 5.92 -36.91
CA GLU A 219 15.24 6.63 -36.90
C GLU A 219 15.37 7.75 -35.87
N ASP A 220 14.22 8.30 -35.37
CA ASP A 220 14.19 9.32 -34.34
C ASP A 220 14.33 8.73 -32.92
N ILE A 221 14.19 7.41 -32.78
CA ILE A 221 14.39 6.69 -31.54
C ILE A 221 15.90 6.46 -31.36
N LYS A 222 16.63 7.51 -31.06
CA LYS A 222 17.99 7.38 -30.53
C LYS A 222 17.85 6.85 -29.10
N VAL A 223 18.10 5.56 -28.96
CA VAL A 223 18.17 4.92 -27.65
C VAL A 223 19.46 5.40 -26.96
N GLU A 224 19.38 6.49 -26.23
CA GLU A 224 20.39 6.82 -25.22
C GLU A 224 20.28 5.85 -24.04
N LEU A 225 20.44 4.55 -24.32
CA LEU A 225 20.45 3.50 -23.31
C LEU A 225 21.75 3.42 -22.51
N HIS A 226 22.74 4.28 -22.77
CA HIS A 226 24.08 4.14 -22.22
C HIS A 226 24.40 4.99 -21.00
N SER A 227 23.53 5.85 -20.51
CA SER A 227 23.84 6.69 -19.33
C SER A 227 22.93 6.51 -18.11
N ALA A 228 21.93 5.67 -18.17
CA ALA A 228 20.96 5.53 -17.08
C ALA A 228 21.19 4.29 -16.17
N VAL A 229 22.21 3.48 -16.41
CA VAL A 229 22.42 2.20 -15.68
C VAL A 229 23.67 2.23 -14.77
N LEU A 230 24.48 3.27 -14.80
CA LEU A 230 25.68 3.36 -13.96
C LEU A 230 25.81 4.75 -13.32
N ASN A 231 24.97 5.05 -12.31
CA ASN A 231 25.30 5.94 -11.19
C ASN A 231 24.32 5.68 -10.04
#